data_21c77f9794f1518ecefbd92fb895402e
#
_entry.id   21c77f9794f1518ecefbd92fb895402e
#
_cell.length_a   1.000
_cell.length_b   1.000
_cell.length_c   1.000
_cell.angle_alpha   90.00
_cell.angle_beta   90.00
_cell.angle_gamma   90.00
#
_symmetry.space_group_name_H-M   'P 1'
#
loop_
_entity.id
_entity.type
_entity.pdbx_description
1 polymer ?
#
loop_
_entity_poly.entity_id
_entity_poly.type
_entity_poly.pdbx_seq_one_letter_code
_entity_poly.pdbx_strand_id
1 'polypeptide(L)'
;MMIPTITAAQKSRNTISVMMGKGSLKHNSRVFYAENVDPSRSHLNIEYCNENIKDVYHELFDDALARYNAKQKRSDRKIENYYEKICSGKQEKPFHELVIQIGNRDTCAAATDDGVFAARLLDDYMRGFQERNPTLRVFSAHLHMEEATPHLHIDFVPFTTGSKRGLDTRVSLKKALEALGFKGGTRSDTEWDQWANAEKERLAEIMLAHGVEWEKKGTHEEHLSVLDYKKKERTKEVEQLERQKENIERTTEAQLKVSAQLHMELSQANHELTELRRETADAREEKEDALQTAAMAKKEAKEAEAIKEESQKKADSLKAYIRTFERNVREYDDAKK
;
A
#
# COMPACT_ATOMS: atom_id res chain seq x y z
N MET A 1 -16.25 43.17 -7.54
CA MET A 1 -15.25 42.40 -6.76
C MET A 1 -16.03 41.32 -6.03
N MET A 2 -15.98 40.08 -6.52
CA MET A 2 -16.60 38.94 -5.82
C MET A 2 -15.62 38.49 -4.71
N ILE A 3 -16.12 38.50 -3.48
CA ILE A 3 -15.40 37.93 -2.31
C ILE A 3 -15.41 36.41 -2.51
N PRO A 4 -14.27 35.73 -2.53
CA PRO A 4 -14.26 34.28 -2.62
C PRO A 4 -14.90 33.70 -1.36
N THR A 5 -15.94 32.92 -1.54
CA THR A 5 -16.55 32.09 -0.50
C THR A 5 -15.49 31.12 -0.01
N ILE A 6 -15.05 31.26 1.24
CA ILE A 6 -14.16 30.31 1.91
C ILE A 6 -14.94 29.00 1.99
N THR A 7 -14.60 28.06 1.14
CA THR A 7 -15.04 26.66 1.25
C THR A 7 -14.65 26.17 2.64
N ALA A 8 -15.64 25.70 3.41
CA ALA A 8 -15.42 25.09 4.71
C ALA A 8 -14.35 24.01 4.56
N ALA A 9 -13.22 24.19 5.23
CA ALA A 9 -12.16 23.19 5.28
C ALA A 9 -12.80 21.87 5.74
N GLN A 10 -12.64 20.82 4.95
CA GLN A 10 -13.16 19.49 5.28
C GLN A 10 -12.51 19.09 6.59
N LYS A 11 -13.28 19.06 7.69
CA LYS A 11 -12.76 18.67 9.01
C LYS A 11 -12.19 17.26 8.91
N SER A 12 -10.94 17.07 9.31
CA SER A 12 -10.35 15.76 9.36
C SER A 12 -11.04 14.90 10.43
N ARG A 13 -11.19 13.60 10.18
CA ARG A 13 -11.84 12.67 11.10
C ARG A 13 -10.87 11.56 11.45
N ASN A 14 -10.82 11.21 12.74
CA ASN A 14 -10.00 10.11 13.21
C ASN A 14 -10.70 9.32 14.32
N THR A 15 -10.35 8.04 14.42
CA THR A 15 -10.86 7.14 15.47
C THR A 15 -10.07 7.35 16.75
N ILE A 16 -10.68 7.00 17.89
CA ILE A 16 -10.02 6.89 19.20
C ILE A 16 -10.07 5.44 19.66
N SER A 17 -8.92 4.88 20.00
CA SER A 17 -8.80 3.59 20.65
C SER A 17 -8.34 3.77 22.08
N VAL A 18 -9.06 3.17 23.03
CA VAL A 18 -8.71 3.09 24.45
C VAL A 18 -8.86 1.66 24.88
N MET A 19 -7.80 1.08 25.44
CA MET A 19 -7.79 -0.31 25.87
C MET A 19 -7.04 -0.50 27.18
N MET A 20 -7.37 -1.58 27.91
CA MET A 20 -6.55 -2.04 29.01
C MET A 20 -5.34 -2.78 28.47
N GLY A 21 -4.14 -2.28 28.76
CA GLY A 21 -2.89 -2.89 28.36
C GLY A 21 -2.54 -4.13 29.19
N LYS A 22 -1.44 -4.78 28.81
CA LYS A 22 -0.93 -5.98 29.49
C LYS A 22 0.01 -5.64 30.67
N GLY A 23 0.40 -4.39 30.84
CA GLY A 23 1.28 -3.94 31.92
C GLY A 23 2.73 -4.37 31.73
N SER A 24 3.27 -4.25 30.51
CA SER A 24 4.67 -4.58 30.22
C SER A 24 5.59 -3.40 30.46
N LEU A 25 5.91 -3.10 31.71
CA LEU A 25 6.78 -1.96 32.09
C LEU A 25 8.12 -1.93 31.34
N LYS A 26 8.73 -3.12 31.10
CA LYS A 26 9.99 -3.20 30.35
C LYS A 26 9.84 -2.82 28.87
N HIS A 27 8.67 -3.09 28.29
CA HIS A 27 8.35 -2.64 26.94
C HIS A 27 8.09 -1.13 26.92
N ASN A 28 7.27 -0.65 27.86
CA ASN A 28 6.88 0.76 27.92
C ASN A 28 8.10 1.67 28.15
N SER A 29 9.02 1.28 29.04
CA SER A 29 10.26 2.03 29.33
C SER A 29 11.44 1.69 28.39
N ARG A 30 11.21 0.90 27.34
CA ARG A 30 12.25 0.52 26.36
C ARG A 30 13.48 -0.16 26.95
N VAL A 31 13.30 -0.95 28.00
CA VAL A 31 14.35 -1.86 28.49
C VAL A 31 14.68 -2.95 27.46
N PHE A 32 13.71 -3.28 26.59
CA PHE A 32 13.93 -4.10 25.41
C PHE A 32 13.09 -3.57 24.22
N TYR A 33 13.56 -3.83 23.00
CA TYR A 33 12.88 -3.46 21.77
C TYR A 33 12.17 -4.68 21.18
N ALA A 34 10.87 -4.55 20.87
CA ALA A 34 10.12 -5.52 20.08
C ALA A 34 10.43 -5.37 18.59
N GLU A 35 10.17 -6.40 17.79
CA GLU A 35 10.46 -6.40 16.34
C GLU A 35 9.78 -5.29 15.53
N ASN A 36 8.68 -4.73 16.05
CA ASN A 36 7.91 -3.67 15.41
C ASN A 36 8.34 -2.25 15.79
N VAL A 37 9.41 -2.13 16.57
CA VAL A 37 9.98 -0.85 17.03
C VAL A 37 11.09 -0.43 16.09
N ASP A 38 11.08 0.83 15.65
CA ASP A 38 12.17 1.47 14.92
C ASP A 38 13.09 2.24 15.89
N PRO A 39 14.23 1.70 16.31
CA PRO A 39 15.09 2.34 17.30
C PRO A 39 15.62 3.73 16.88
N SER A 40 15.69 4.01 15.57
CA SER A 40 16.16 5.31 15.08
C SER A 40 15.23 6.47 15.47
N ARG A 41 13.97 6.15 15.79
CA ARG A 41 12.92 7.09 16.18
C ARG A 41 12.69 7.18 17.68
N SER A 42 13.38 6.38 18.50
CA SER A 42 13.22 6.38 19.97
C SER A 42 13.46 7.74 20.60
N HIS A 43 14.24 8.61 19.97
CA HIS A 43 14.48 9.99 20.41
C HIS A 43 13.23 10.90 20.33
N LEU A 44 12.17 10.46 19.65
CA LEU A 44 10.89 11.17 19.54
C LEU A 44 9.89 10.76 20.63
N ASN A 45 10.18 9.71 21.39
CA ASN A 45 9.35 9.28 22.51
C ASN A 45 9.36 10.32 23.62
N ILE A 46 8.27 10.39 24.38
CA ILE A 46 8.17 11.24 25.56
C ILE A 46 7.97 10.32 26.77
N GLU A 47 8.86 10.44 27.74
CA GLU A 47 8.68 9.86 29.06
C GLU A 47 8.15 10.94 30.02
N TYR A 48 6.94 10.75 30.55
CA TYR A 48 6.33 11.68 31.50
C TYR A 48 6.72 11.36 32.94
N CYS A 49 6.75 10.08 33.26
CA CYS A 49 7.26 9.56 34.53
C CYS A 49 7.62 8.07 34.38
N ASN A 50 8.53 7.61 35.23
CA ASN A 50 8.97 6.20 35.29
C ASN A 50 9.49 5.88 36.69
N GLU A 51 8.56 5.78 37.63
CA GLU A 51 8.83 5.54 39.04
C GLU A 51 8.83 4.05 39.37
N ASN A 52 9.55 3.66 40.41
CA ASN A 52 9.49 2.30 40.91
C ASN A 52 8.14 2.04 41.57
N ILE A 53 7.38 1.10 41.11
CA ILE A 53 6.06 0.75 41.65
C ILE A 53 6.10 0.41 43.16
N LYS A 54 7.21 -0.17 43.68
CA LYS A 54 7.32 -0.49 45.10
C LYS A 54 7.39 0.77 45.96
N ASP A 55 8.08 1.82 45.49
CA ASP A 55 8.15 3.09 46.16
C ASP A 55 6.78 3.77 46.17
N VAL A 56 6.03 3.70 45.09
CA VAL A 56 4.64 4.19 45.01
C VAL A 56 3.72 3.43 45.99
N TYR A 57 3.94 2.13 46.16
CA TYR A 57 3.18 1.35 47.17
C TYR A 57 3.52 1.79 48.60
N HIS A 58 4.77 2.10 48.90
CA HIS A 58 5.16 2.66 50.19
C HIS A 58 4.51 4.02 50.40
N GLU A 59 4.54 4.90 49.45
CA GLU A 59 3.88 6.21 49.46
C GLU A 59 2.39 6.10 49.78
N LEU A 60 1.68 5.22 49.09
CA LEU A 60 0.21 5.12 49.17
C LEU A 60 -0.29 4.35 50.36
N PHE A 61 0.43 3.31 50.82
CA PHE A 61 -0.15 2.31 51.70
C PHE A 61 0.55 2.07 53.01
N ASP A 62 1.77 2.57 53.27
CA ASP A 62 2.48 2.24 54.50
C ASP A 62 1.73 2.70 55.76
N ASP A 63 1.16 3.90 55.77
CA ASP A 63 0.38 4.40 56.87
C ASP A 63 -0.85 3.53 57.16
N ALA A 64 -1.56 3.11 56.10
CA ALA A 64 -2.72 2.22 56.22
C ALA A 64 -2.32 0.81 56.68
N LEU A 65 -1.16 0.35 56.22
CA LEU A 65 -0.56 -0.92 56.59
C LEU A 65 -0.18 -0.93 58.11
N ALA A 66 0.46 0.13 58.55
CA ALA A 66 0.80 0.31 59.98
C ALA A 66 -0.45 0.31 60.87
N ARG A 67 -1.48 1.10 60.50
CA ARG A 67 -2.78 1.10 61.18
C ARG A 67 -3.47 -0.26 61.20
N TYR A 68 -3.43 -0.99 60.11
CA TYR A 68 -3.99 -2.33 60.01
C TYR A 68 -3.26 -3.33 60.91
N ASN A 69 -1.91 -3.35 60.84
CA ASN A 69 -1.09 -4.27 61.59
C ASN A 69 -1.15 -4.03 63.10
N ALA A 70 -1.31 -2.78 63.55
CA ALA A 70 -1.48 -2.41 64.97
C ALA A 70 -2.76 -3.01 65.56
N LYS A 71 -3.81 -3.25 64.75
CA LYS A 71 -5.07 -3.88 65.19
C LYS A 71 -5.00 -5.41 65.25
N GLN A 72 -3.96 -6.04 64.69
CA GLN A 72 -3.83 -7.49 64.59
C GLN A 72 -3.18 -8.07 65.85
N LYS A 73 -3.94 -8.87 66.60
CA LYS A 73 -3.43 -9.57 67.80
C LYS A 73 -2.51 -10.75 67.45
N ARG A 74 -2.70 -11.37 66.30
CA ARG A 74 -1.96 -12.55 65.84
C ARG A 74 -0.92 -12.12 64.79
N SER A 75 0.30 -12.65 64.87
CA SER A 75 1.40 -12.33 63.95
C SER A 75 1.10 -12.84 62.54
N ASP A 76 0.44 -14.00 62.36
CA ASP A 76 0.07 -14.58 61.07
C ASP A 76 -0.97 -13.77 60.29
N ARG A 77 -1.63 -12.80 60.94
CA ARG A 77 -2.55 -11.85 60.26
C ARG A 77 -1.92 -10.50 59.91
N LYS A 78 -0.71 -10.27 60.35
CA LYS A 78 0.05 -9.06 59.97
C LYS A 78 0.54 -9.20 58.54
N ILE A 79 0.57 -8.11 57.83
CA ILE A 79 1.10 -8.00 56.48
C ILE A 79 2.45 -7.34 56.56
N GLU A 80 3.52 -8.00 56.11
CA GLU A 80 4.87 -7.47 56.13
C GLU A 80 5.11 -6.53 54.95
N ASN A 81 4.68 -6.98 53.74
CA ASN A 81 4.81 -6.21 52.50
C ASN A 81 3.48 -6.25 51.74
N TYR A 82 2.89 -5.05 51.56
CA TYR A 82 1.58 -4.96 50.92
C TYR A 82 1.66 -5.19 49.42
N TYR A 83 2.74 -4.76 48.76
CA TYR A 83 2.97 -5.01 47.30
C TYR A 83 3.03 -6.53 47.04
N GLU A 84 3.86 -7.24 47.77
CA GLU A 84 4.02 -8.70 47.60
C GLU A 84 2.70 -9.45 47.93
N LYS A 85 1.91 -8.96 48.90
CA LYS A 85 0.57 -9.51 49.19
C LYS A 85 -0.39 -9.34 48.00
N ILE A 86 -0.37 -8.19 47.31
CA ILE A 86 -1.20 -7.98 46.14
C ILE A 86 -0.72 -8.86 44.98
N CYS A 87 0.61 -8.91 44.71
CA CYS A 87 1.20 -9.74 43.64
C CYS A 87 0.89 -11.24 43.83
N SER A 88 0.90 -11.73 45.05
CA SER A 88 0.56 -13.15 45.34
C SER A 88 -0.96 -13.43 45.38
N GLY A 89 -1.77 -12.39 45.44
CA GLY A 89 -3.24 -12.48 45.45
C GLY A 89 -3.81 -12.72 44.04
N LYS A 90 -5.11 -13.09 44.01
CA LYS A 90 -5.85 -13.32 42.75
C LYS A 90 -6.99 -12.31 42.53
N GLN A 91 -7.25 -11.43 43.48
CA GLN A 91 -8.41 -10.55 43.47
C GLN A 91 -8.12 -9.18 42.84
N GLU A 92 -6.95 -8.65 43.11
CA GLU A 92 -6.53 -7.35 42.60
C GLU A 92 -5.21 -7.49 41.85
N LYS A 93 -5.00 -6.70 40.80
CA LYS A 93 -3.71 -6.57 40.12
C LYS A 93 -2.89 -5.48 40.83
N PRO A 94 -1.56 -5.58 40.85
CA PRO A 94 -0.72 -4.56 41.48
C PRO A 94 -0.83 -3.18 40.79
N PHE A 95 -1.11 -3.15 39.49
CA PHE A 95 -1.37 -1.94 38.72
C PHE A 95 -2.18 -2.27 37.47
N HIS A 96 -2.64 -1.25 36.77
CA HIS A 96 -3.31 -1.34 35.48
C HIS A 96 -2.64 -0.40 34.48
N GLU A 97 -2.75 -0.76 33.24
CA GLU A 97 -2.24 0.01 32.10
C GLU A 97 -3.42 0.48 31.24
N LEU A 98 -3.42 1.75 30.87
CA LEU A 98 -4.25 2.31 29.81
C LEU A 98 -3.39 2.51 28.58
N VAL A 99 -3.79 1.98 27.43
CA VAL A 99 -3.23 2.31 26.12
C VAL A 99 -4.23 3.15 25.35
N ILE A 100 -3.81 4.31 24.88
CA ILE A 100 -4.67 5.24 24.15
C ILE A 100 -4.00 5.69 22.86
N GLN A 101 -4.77 5.73 21.75
CA GLN A 101 -4.28 6.01 20.42
C GLN A 101 -5.32 6.77 19.61
N ILE A 102 -4.85 7.66 18.71
CA ILE A 102 -5.65 8.36 17.70
C ILE A 102 -5.36 7.75 16.33
N GLY A 103 -6.41 7.40 15.59
CA GLY A 103 -6.27 6.83 14.24
C GLY A 103 -5.64 5.44 14.22
N ASN A 104 -5.07 5.10 13.06
CA ASN A 104 -4.37 3.85 12.82
C ASN A 104 -3.18 4.11 11.87
N ARG A 105 -2.50 3.04 11.44
CA ARG A 105 -1.37 3.13 10.52
C ARG A 105 -1.68 3.87 9.21
N ASP A 106 -2.91 3.77 8.72
CA ASP A 106 -3.30 4.36 7.43
C ASP A 106 -3.64 5.86 7.55
N THR A 107 -4.09 6.29 8.75
CA THR A 107 -4.55 7.67 8.99
C THR A 107 -3.58 8.50 9.81
N CYS A 108 -2.80 7.88 10.72
CA CYS A 108 -1.89 8.56 11.64
C CYS A 108 -0.59 7.76 11.81
N ALA A 109 0.06 7.36 10.70
CA ALA A 109 1.35 6.68 10.81
C ALA A 109 2.37 7.57 11.52
N ALA A 110 3.14 7.03 12.46
CA ALA A 110 4.06 7.80 13.33
C ALA A 110 5.10 8.62 12.55
N ALA A 111 5.44 8.21 11.31
CA ALA A 111 6.41 8.91 10.46
C ALA A 111 5.80 10.06 9.62
N THR A 112 4.49 10.29 9.69
CA THR A 112 3.78 11.33 8.91
C THR A 112 3.46 12.56 9.75
N ASP A 113 3.14 13.67 9.08
CA ASP A 113 2.68 14.89 9.74
C ASP A 113 1.41 14.65 10.57
N ASP A 114 0.49 13.81 10.08
CA ASP A 114 -0.72 13.43 10.81
C ASP A 114 -0.38 12.61 12.07
N GLY A 115 0.63 11.75 12.02
CA GLY A 115 1.14 11.04 13.19
C GLY A 115 1.78 11.98 14.21
N VAL A 116 2.61 12.92 13.77
CA VAL A 116 3.20 13.95 14.65
C VAL A 116 2.10 14.82 15.27
N PHE A 117 1.06 15.14 14.51
CA PHE A 117 -0.07 15.90 15.02
C PHE A 117 -0.88 15.10 16.04
N ALA A 118 -1.16 13.83 15.78
CA ALA A 118 -1.81 12.93 16.74
C ALA A 118 -1.03 12.80 18.06
N ALA A 119 0.31 12.74 17.98
CA ALA A 119 1.17 12.71 19.16
C ALA A 119 1.04 13.99 20.02
N ARG A 120 0.91 15.17 19.42
CA ARG A 120 0.66 16.45 20.15
C ARG A 120 -0.69 16.42 20.89
N LEU A 121 -1.74 15.91 20.25
CA LEU A 121 -3.05 15.76 20.87
C LEU A 121 -3.02 14.78 22.06
N LEU A 122 -2.24 13.70 21.94
CA LEU A 122 -2.00 12.74 23.01
C LEU A 122 -1.16 13.35 24.15
N ASP A 123 -0.17 14.19 23.85
CA ASP A 123 0.59 14.93 24.84
C ASP A 123 -0.32 15.89 25.64
N ASP A 124 -1.16 16.66 24.96
CA ASP A 124 -2.15 17.56 25.59
C ASP A 124 -3.13 16.77 26.49
N TYR A 125 -3.55 15.60 26.05
CA TYR A 125 -4.41 14.71 26.84
C TYR A 125 -3.70 14.22 28.11
N MET A 126 -2.42 13.80 27.99
CA MET A 126 -1.66 13.24 29.11
C MET A 126 -1.40 14.27 30.22
N ARG A 127 -1.11 15.53 29.86
CA ARG A 127 -0.81 16.60 30.83
C ARG A 127 -1.89 16.80 31.91
N GLY A 128 -3.17 16.58 31.59
CA GLY A 128 -4.28 16.68 32.52
C GLY A 128 -4.74 15.35 33.11
N PHE A 129 -4.09 14.22 32.80
CA PHE A 129 -4.58 12.90 33.16
C PHE A 129 -4.64 12.66 34.68
N GLN A 130 -3.56 12.95 35.39
CA GLN A 130 -3.47 12.72 36.84
C GLN A 130 -4.47 13.58 37.63
N GLU A 131 -4.69 14.83 37.23
CA GLU A 131 -5.64 15.76 37.86
C GLU A 131 -7.08 15.25 37.70
N ARG A 132 -7.43 14.76 36.53
CA ARG A 132 -8.77 14.16 36.27
C ARG A 132 -8.98 12.84 36.99
N ASN A 133 -7.92 12.11 37.28
CA ASN A 133 -7.94 10.76 37.82
C ASN A 133 -7.17 10.66 39.15
N PRO A 134 -7.56 11.41 40.21
CA PRO A 134 -6.82 11.46 41.47
C PRO A 134 -6.75 10.14 42.24
N THR A 135 -7.62 9.19 41.96
CA THR A 135 -7.61 7.84 42.56
C THR A 135 -6.82 6.80 41.76
N LEU A 136 -6.22 7.22 40.64
CA LEU A 136 -5.37 6.42 39.77
C LEU A 136 -3.95 7.04 39.81
N ARG A 137 -3.10 6.59 40.76
CA ARG A 137 -1.73 7.12 40.92
C ARG A 137 -0.88 6.63 39.75
N VAL A 138 -0.62 7.52 38.77
CA VAL A 138 0.27 7.23 37.64
C VAL A 138 1.71 7.15 38.13
N PHE A 139 2.43 6.10 37.76
CA PHE A 139 3.83 5.90 38.12
C PHE A 139 4.73 5.66 36.90
N SER A 140 4.17 5.28 35.76
CA SER A 140 4.90 5.13 34.50
C SER A 140 4.01 5.60 33.35
N ALA A 141 4.49 6.52 32.53
CA ALA A 141 3.74 7.00 31.39
C ALA A 141 4.68 7.38 30.25
N HIS A 142 4.39 6.85 29.06
CA HIS A 142 5.22 6.99 27.88
C HIS A 142 4.38 7.23 26.63
N LEU A 143 4.78 8.20 25.79
CA LEU A 143 4.28 8.37 24.43
C LEU A 143 5.29 7.77 23.46
N HIS A 144 4.87 6.77 22.71
CA HIS A 144 5.72 6.11 21.74
C HIS A 144 5.48 6.63 20.33
N MET A 145 6.60 6.99 19.65
CA MET A 145 6.65 7.51 18.27
C MET A 145 7.45 6.62 17.31
N GLU A 146 7.90 5.49 17.77
CA GLU A 146 8.81 4.56 17.08
C GLU A 146 8.11 3.27 16.64
N GLU A 147 6.82 3.17 16.84
CA GLU A 147 5.97 2.09 16.33
C GLU A 147 5.09 2.60 15.17
N ALA A 148 4.20 1.76 14.67
CA ALA A 148 3.38 2.07 13.49
C ALA A 148 2.53 3.34 13.65
N THR A 149 2.02 3.60 14.87
CA THR A 149 1.11 4.71 15.19
C THR A 149 1.47 5.28 16.56
N PRO A 150 1.45 6.62 16.75
CA PRO A 150 1.63 7.21 18.07
C PRO A 150 0.61 6.72 19.09
N HIS A 151 1.07 6.33 20.27
CA HIS A 151 0.18 5.87 21.34
C HIS A 151 0.79 6.11 22.72
N LEU A 152 -0.08 6.31 23.70
CA LEU A 152 0.30 6.46 25.10
C LEU A 152 0.15 5.15 25.84
N HIS A 153 1.12 4.82 26.67
CA HIS A 153 1.04 3.84 27.74
C HIS A 153 0.99 4.59 29.06
N ILE A 154 -0.03 4.36 29.86
CA ILE A 154 -0.22 4.99 31.18
C ILE A 154 -0.43 3.90 32.21
N ASP A 155 0.60 3.64 33.01
CA ASP A 155 0.58 2.65 34.09
C ASP A 155 0.24 3.33 35.41
N PHE A 156 -0.76 2.82 36.13
CA PHE A 156 -1.24 3.44 37.37
C PHE A 156 -1.64 2.40 38.42
N VAL A 157 -1.46 2.80 39.69
CA VAL A 157 -1.96 2.08 40.86
C VAL A 157 -3.33 2.65 41.24
N PRO A 158 -4.43 1.89 41.06
CA PRO A 158 -5.74 2.35 41.50
C PRO A 158 -5.89 2.14 43.00
N PHE A 159 -6.32 3.16 43.72
CA PHE A 159 -6.51 3.06 45.18
C PHE A 159 -7.81 3.69 45.64
N THR A 160 -8.25 3.25 46.79
CA THR A 160 -9.42 3.78 47.48
C THR A 160 -9.12 3.98 48.98
N THR A 161 -9.74 4.97 49.58
CA THR A 161 -9.64 5.29 51.00
C THR A 161 -10.95 4.94 51.76
N GLY A 162 -10.90 4.90 53.08
CA GLY A 162 -12.08 4.70 53.91
C GLY A 162 -12.70 3.27 53.85
N SER A 163 -11.94 2.27 53.42
CA SER A 163 -12.39 0.88 53.37
C SER A 163 -12.65 0.32 54.78
N LYS A 164 -13.80 -0.33 54.99
CA LYS A 164 -14.16 -0.94 56.26
C LYS A 164 -13.53 -2.32 56.48
N ARG A 165 -13.04 -2.99 55.43
CA ARG A 165 -12.41 -4.31 55.47
C ARG A 165 -11.00 -4.27 54.95
N GLY A 166 -10.06 -4.90 55.65
CA GLY A 166 -8.64 -4.87 55.29
C GLY A 166 -7.98 -3.54 55.64
N LEU A 167 -7.07 -3.06 54.78
CA LEU A 167 -6.50 -1.73 54.92
C LEU A 167 -7.58 -0.67 54.61
N ASP A 168 -7.54 0.45 55.34
CA ASP A 168 -8.45 1.58 55.09
C ASP A 168 -8.12 2.31 53.79
N THR A 169 -6.86 2.36 53.42
CA THR A 169 -6.38 2.72 52.03
C THR A 169 -5.83 1.47 51.41
N ARG A 170 -6.39 1.08 50.26
CA ARG A 170 -6.02 -0.18 49.59
C ARG A 170 -6.16 -0.11 48.07
N VAL A 171 -5.50 -1.04 47.39
CA VAL A 171 -5.67 -1.24 45.95
C VAL A 171 -7.09 -1.73 45.66
N SER A 172 -7.75 -1.05 44.71
CA SER A 172 -8.99 -1.53 44.11
C SER A 172 -9.37 -0.69 42.92
N LEU A 173 -9.32 -1.26 41.70
CA LEU A 173 -9.74 -0.56 40.49
C LEU A 173 -11.19 -0.14 40.53
N LYS A 174 -12.07 -1.11 40.88
CA LYS A 174 -13.51 -0.86 40.99
C LYS A 174 -13.83 0.32 41.90
N LYS A 175 -13.28 0.34 43.12
CA LYS A 175 -13.55 1.41 44.09
C LYS A 175 -12.90 2.73 43.75
N ALA A 176 -11.76 2.69 43.09
CA ALA A 176 -11.11 3.90 42.56
C ALA A 176 -12.00 4.58 41.51
N LEU A 177 -12.54 3.81 40.56
CA LEU A 177 -13.44 4.32 39.52
C LEU A 177 -14.82 4.72 40.06
N GLU A 178 -15.37 3.97 41.05
CA GLU A 178 -16.59 4.40 41.75
C GLU A 178 -16.41 5.77 42.43
N ALA A 179 -15.24 6.04 43.02
CA ALA A 179 -14.94 7.33 43.65
C ALA A 179 -14.86 8.48 42.64
N LEU A 180 -14.54 8.19 41.35
CA LEU A 180 -14.58 9.13 40.22
C LEU A 180 -16.02 9.28 39.64
N GLY A 181 -17.01 8.55 40.19
CA GLY A 181 -18.39 8.64 39.74
C GLY A 181 -18.88 7.50 38.82
N PHE A 182 -18.01 6.58 38.42
CA PHE A 182 -18.33 5.45 37.56
C PHE A 182 -18.83 4.25 38.36
N LYS A 183 -20.11 3.98 38.32
CA LYS A 183 -20.71 2.96 39.22
C LYS A 183 -20.90 1.60 38.58
N GLY A 184 -20.64 1.51 37.28
CA GLY A 184 -20.99 0.31 36.53
C GLY A 184 -22.51 0.06 36.54
N GLY A 185 -22.94 -1.06 36.03
CA GLY A 185 -24.36 -1.42 36.02
C GLY A 185 -24.57 -2.83 35.57
N THR A 186 -23.98 -3.22 34.45
CA THR A 186 -24.15 -4.56 33.88
C THR A 186 -22.79 -5.18 33.58
N ARG A 187 -22.78 -6.43 33.10
CA ARG A 187 -21.56 -7.13 32.67
C ARG A 187 -20.91 -6.44 31.46
N SER A 188 -21.70 -5.75 30.65
CA SER A 188 -21.24 -5.04 29.44
C SER A 188 -21.14 -3.52 29.62
N ASP A 189 -21.36 -3.02 30.85
CA ASP A 189 -21.24 -1.61 31.21
C ASP A 189 -20.65 -1.53 32.63
N THR A 190 -19.37 -1.88 32.71
CA THR A 190 -18.62 -1.91 33.97
C THR A 190 -18.11 -0.50 34.32
N GLU A 191 -17.61 -0.33 35.55
CA GLU A 191 -16.93 0.91 35.96
C GLU A 191 -15.78 1.28 34.99
N TRP A 192 -15.06 0.27 34.48
CA TRP A 192 -14.00 0.47 33.48
C TRP A 192 -14.56 0.98 32.15
N ASP A 193 -15.63 0.36 31.64
CA ASP A 193 -16.21 0.75 30.34
C ASP A 193 -16.72 2.18 30.37
N GLN A 194 -17.39 2.57 31.47
CA GLN A 194 -17.87 3.95 31.65
C GLN A 194 -16.71 4.94 31.73
N TRP A 195 -15.68 4.66 32.52
CA TRP A 195 -14.50 5.48 32.64
C TRP A 195 -13.72 5.58 31.31
N ALA A 196 -13.48 4.46 30.65
CA ALA A 196 -12.77 4.44 29.36
C ALA A 196 -13.52 5.24 28.28
N ASN A 197 -14.86 5.21 28.27
CA ASN A 197 -15.67 6.03 27.40
C ASN A 197 -15.56 7.53 27.75
N ALA A 198 -15.56 7.88 29.03
CA ALA A 198 -15.35 9.27 29.46
C ALA A 198 -13.98 9.79 29.07
N GLU A 199 -12.92 8.98 29.17
CA GLU A 199 -11.57 9.36 28.70
C GLU A 199 -11.49 9.48 27.16
N LYS A 200 -12.25 8.67 26.39
CA LYS A 200 -12.40 8.87 24.94
C LYS A 200 -13.08 10.20 24.61
N GLU A 201 -14.17 10.54 25.30
CA GLU A 201 -14.86 11.83 25.11
C GLU A 201 -13.93 12.99 25.45
N ARG A 202 -13.12 12.88 26.52
CA ARG A 202 -12.14 13.90 26.86
C ARG A 202 -11.08 14.10 25.78
N LEU A 203 -10.56 13.00 25.20
CA LEU A 203 -9.64 13.10 24.06
C LEU A 203 -10.33 13.68 22.82
N ALA A 204 -11.60 13.32 22.59
CA ALA A 204 -12.40 13.86 21.50
C ALA A 204 -12.62 15.38 21.61
N GLU A 205 -12.79 15.91 22.82
CA GLU A 205 -12.87 17.37 23.05
C GLU A 205 -11.54 18.06 22.67
N ILE A 206 -10.41 17.48 23.03
CA ILE A 206 -9.07 17.98 22.65
C ILE A 206 -8.93 17.94 21.11
N MET A 207 -9.26 16.83 20.48
CA MET A 207 -9.23 16.68 19.02
C MET A 207 -10.11 17.73 18.33
N LEU A 208 -11.33 17.93 18.84
CA LEU A 208 -12.27 18.90 18.27
C LEU A 208 -11.76 20.34 18.40
N ALA A 209 -11.13 20.70 19.52
CA ALA A 209 -10.50 22.02 19.70
C ALA A 209 -9.41 22.29 18.65
N HIS A 210 -8.79 21.25 18.12
CA HIS A 210 -7.80 21.31 17.03
C HIS A 210 -8.37 21.00 15.63
N GLY A 211 -9.70 20.99 15.48
CA GLY A 211 -10.37 20.82 14.18
C GLY A 211 -10.48 19.37 13.69
N VAL A 212 -10.23 18.38 14.54
CA VAL A 212 -10.37 16.95 14.22
C VAL A 212 -11.64 16.39 14.89
N GLU A 213 -12.52 15.79 14.09
CA GLU A 213 -13.72 15.13 14.63
C GLU A 213 -13.44 13.66 14.98
N TRP A 214 -14.02 13.20 16.09
CA TRP A 214 -13.98 11.79 16.44
C TRP A 214 -14.90 10.97 15.54
N GLU A 215 -14.35 10.01 14.82
CA GLU A 215 -15.10 9.02 14.04
C GLU A 215 -15.48 7.82 14.92
N LYS A 216 -16.76 7.74 15.31
CA LYS A 216 -17.29 6.59 16.05
C LYS A 216 -17.69 5.47 15.09
N LYS A 217 -16.82 4.47 14.87
CA LYS A 217 -17.10 3.35 13.95
C LYS A 217 -18.18 2.40 14.45
N GLY A 218 -18.53 2.41 15.75
CA GLY A 218 -19.56 1.54 16.32
C GLY A 218 -19.23 0.04 16.29
N THR A 219 -18.03 -0.33 15.85
CA THR A 219 -17.57 -1.71 15.81
C THR A 219 -16.82 -2.04 17.10
N HIS A 220 -17.28 -3.04 17.83
CA HIS A 220 -16.49 -3.69 18.87
C HIS A 220 -15.53 -4.67 18.18
N GLU A 221 -14.47 -4.14 17.57
CA GLU A 221 -13.39 -5.03 17.09
C GLU A 221 -12.71 -5.64 18.33
N GLU A 222 -12.73 -6.96 18.43
CA GLU A 222 -11.94 -7.67 19.44
C GLU A 222 -10.47 -7.30 19.28
N HIS A 223 -9.85 -6.87 20.39
CA HIS A 223 -8.42 -6.61 20.40
C HIS A 223 -7.66 -7.92 20.23
N LEU A 224 -7.26 -8.17 19.01
CA LEU A 224 -6.40 -9.30 18.68
C LEU A 224 -5.04 -9.13 19.38
N SER A 225 -4.46 -10.23 19.83
CA SER A 225 -3.06 -10.20 20.23
C SER A 225 -2.19 -9.71 19.06
N VAL A 226 -1.01 -9.17 19.33
CA VAL A 226 -0.07 -8.74 18.27
C VAL A 226 0.20 -9.86 17.26
N LEU A 227 0.27 -11.11 17.75
CA LEU A 227 0.42 -12.29 16.91
C LEU A 227 -0.81 -12.55 16.03
N ASP A 228 -2.02 -12.45 16.60
CA ASP A 228 -3.27 -12.68 15.86
C ASP A 228 -3.52 -11.54 14.85
N TYR A 229 -3.18 -10.31 15.22
CA TYR A 229 -3.21 -9.18 14.29
C TYR A 229 -2.22 -9.39 13.13
N LYS A 230 -0.94 -9.73 13.41
CA LYS A 230 0.06 -10.05 12.38
C LYS A 230 -0.41 -11.21 11.50
N LYS A 231 -1.02 -12.25 12.08
CA LYS A 231 -1.58 -13.37 11.33
C LYS A 231 -2.74 -12.95 10.41
N LYS A 232 -3.66 -12.12 10.90
CA LYS A 232 -4.79 -11.58 10.13
C LYS A 232 -4.32 -10.72 8.96
N GLU A 233 -3.33 -9.83 9.19
CA GLU A 233 -2.76 -9.00 8.14
C GLU A 233 -2.00 -9.84 7.10
N ARG A 234 -1.19 -10.82 7.53
CA ARG A 234 -0.53 -11.77 6.62
C ARG A 234 -1.50 -12.57 5.78
N THR A 235 -2.62 -13.00 6.36
CA THR A 235 -3.67 -13.72 5.61
C THR A 235 -4.25 -12.82 4.51
N LYS A 236 -4.52 -11.54 4.79
CA LYS A 236 -4.99 -10.57 3.78
C LYS A 236 -3.95 -10.34 2.68
N GLU A 237 -2.68 -10.21 3.05
CA GLU A 237 -1.57 -10.07 2.08
C GLU A 237 -1.50 -11.30 1.15
N VAL A 238 -1.58 -12.51 1.72
CA VAL A 238 -1.56 -13.75 0.94
C VAL A 238 -2.75 -13.83 -0.01
N GLU A 239 -3.97 -13.55 0.46
CA GLU A 239 -5.17 -13.51 -0.40
C GLU A 239 -5.05 -12.48 -1.53
N GLN A 240 -4.44 -11.31 -1.25
CA GLN A 240 -4.22 -10.28 -2.26
C GLN A 240 -3.17 -10.72 -3.29
N LEU A 241 -2.08 -11.34 -2.85
CA LEU A 241 -1.05 -11.89 -3.73
C LEU A 241 -1.59 -13.04 -4.59
N GLU A 242 -2.43 -13.92 -4.03
CA GLU A 242 -3.08 -14.99 -4.78
C GLU A 242 -3.99 -14.44 -5.89
N ARG A 243 -4.81 -13.42 -5.60
CA ARG A 243 -5.63 -12.73 -6.61
C ARG A 243 -4.78 -12.06 -7.70
N GLN A 244 -3.66 -11.44 -7.32
CA GLN A 244 -2.73 -10.85 -8.28
C GLN A 244 -2.10 -11.93 -9.17
N LYS A 245 -1.67 -13.05 -8.59
CA LYS A 245 -1.12 -14.20 -9.31
C LYS A 245 -2.13 -14.74 -10.32
N GLU A 246 -3.36 -15.02 -9.92
CA GLU A 246 -4.42 -15.50 -10.83
C GLU A 246 -4.67 -14.53 -11.99
N ASN A 247 -4.63 -13.22 -11.71
CA ASN A 247 -4.82 -12.20 -12.75
C ASN A 247 -3.65 -12.17 -13.73
N ILE A 248 -2.42 -12.30 -13.24
CA ILE A 248 -1.20 -12.41 -14.06
C ILE A 248 -1.23 -13.69 -14.90
N GLU A 249 -1.58 -14.83 -14.33
CA GLU A 249 -1.69 -16.11 -15.05
C GLU A 249 -2.71 -16.01 -16.19
N ARG A 250 -3.89 -15.44 -15.92
CA ARG A 250 -4.94 -15.24 -16.94
C ARG A 250 -4.50 -14.29 -18.06
N THR A 251 -3.82 -13.19 -17.73
CA THR A 251 -3.32 -12.25 -18.75
C THR A 251 -2.18 -12.85 -19.56
N THR A 252 -1.30 -13.63 -18.94
CA THR A 252 -0.21 -14.33 -19.61
C THR A 252 -0.74 -15.38 -20.56
N GLU A 253 -1.75 -16.15 -20.17
CA GLU A 253 -2.39 -17.13 -21.05
C GLU A 253 -3.06 -16.45 -22.27
N ALA A 254 -3.75 -15.33 -22.05
CA ALA A 254 -4.34 -14.55 -23.13
C ALA A 254 -3.27 -14.02 -24.10
N GLN A 255 -2.15 -13.50 -23.60
CA GLN A 255 -1.02 -13.03 -24.40
C GLN A 255 -0.36 -14.16 -25.21
N LEU A 256 -0.21 -15.35 -24.63
CA LEU A 256 0.32 -16.52 -25.31
C LEU A 256 -0.58 -16.94 -26.49
N LYS A 257 -1.90 -16.93 -26.32
CA LYS A 257 -2.86 -17.22 -27.40
C LYS A 257 -2.75 -16.21 -28.54
N VAL A 258 -2.68 -14.92 -28.23
CA VAL A 258 -2.49 -13.86 -29.25
C VAL A 258 -1.15 -14.01 -29.96
N SER A 259 -0.07 -14.28 -29.22
CA SER A 259 1.27 -14.50 -29.80
C SER A 259 1.29 -15.71 -30.73
N ALA A 260 0.66 -16.81 -30.36
CA ALA A 260 0.55 -17.99 -31.21
C ALA A 260 -0.22 -17.69 -32.51
N GLN A 261 -1.31 -16.95 -32.42
CA GLN A 261 -2.09 -16.54 -33.59
C GLN A 261 -1.29 -15.62 -34.54
N LEU A 262 -0.61 -14.62 -33.96
CA LEU A 262 0.27 -13.72 -34.75
C LEU A 262 1.39 -14.53 -35.47
N HIS A 263 1.93 -15.54 -34.82
CA HIS A 263 2.98 -16.37 -35.40
C HIS A 263 2.44 -17.20 -36.60
N MET A 264 1.22 -17.70 -36.49
CA MET A 264 0.55 -18.37 -37.63
C MET A 264 0.29 -17.41 -38.78
N GLU A 265 -0.25 -16.22 -38.51
CA GLU A 265 -0.50 -15.18 -39.52
C GLU A 265 0.79 -14.75 -40.22
N LEU A 266 1.89 -14.53 -39.44
CA LEU A 266 3.20 -14.21 -39.99
C LEU A 266 3.76 -15.32 -40.88
N SER A 267 3.56 -16.59 -40.52
CA SER A 267 3.97 -17.74 -41.32
C SER A 267 3.20 -17.80 -42.65
N GLN A 268 1.90 -17.56 -42.62
CA GLN A 268 1.07 -17.49 -43.82
C GLN A 268 1.48 -16.35 -44.74
N ALA A 269 1.64 -15.15 -44.19
CA ALA A 269 2.10 -13.98 -44.97
C ALA A 269 3.48 -14.18 -45.59
N ASN A 270 4.41 -14.84 -44.91
CA ASN A 270 5.72 -15.19 -45.45
C ASN A 270 5.62 -16.21 -46.59
N HIS A 271 4.68 -17.18 -46.49
CA HIS A 271 4.42 -18.14 -47.57
C HIS A 271 3.86 -17.42 -48.79
N GLU A 272 2.85 -16.58 -48.65
CA GLU A 272 2.25 -15.78 -49.72
C GLU A 272 3.28 -14.85 -50.36
N LEU A 273 4.12 -14.23 -49.59
CA LEU A 273 5.21 -13.37 -50.11
C LEU A 273 6.23 -14.17 -50.92
N THR A 274 6.51 -15.40 -50.53
CA THR A 274 7.41 -16.29 -51.27
C THR A 274 6.82 -16.72 -52.62
N GLU A 275 5.53 -17.08 -52.63
CA GLU A 275 4.81 -17.41 -53.86
C GLU A 275 4.76 -16.19 -54.83
N LEU A 276 4.42 -15.00 -54.31
CA LEU A 276 4.35 -13.78 -55.10
C LEU A 276 5.74 -13.38 -55.69
N ARG A 277 6.82 -13.60 -54.93
CA ARG A 277 8.18 -13.40 -55.41
C ARG A 277 8.50 -14.37 -56.56
N ARG A 278 8.08 -15.61 -56.47
CA ARG A 278 8.26 -16.60 -57.53
C ARG A 278 7.49 -16.20 -58.80
N GLU A 279 6.19 -15.88 -58.68
CA GLU A 279 5.37 -15.43 -59.80
C GLU A 279 5.95 -14.18 -60.47
N THR A 280 6.46 -13.23 -59.68
CA THR A 280 7.12 -12.01 -60.23
C THR A 280 8.45 -12.32 -60.91
N ALA A 281 9.18 -13.34 -60.47
CA ALA A 281 10.40 -13.78 -61.14
C ALA A 281 10.07 -14.45 -62.48
N ASP A 282 9.11 -15.36 -62.50
CA ASP A 282 8.63 -16.05 -63.71
C ASP A 282 8.11 -15.04 -64.73
N ALA A 283 7.31 -14.06 -64.34
CA ALA A 283 6.80 -13.00 -65.23
C ALA A 283 7.91 -12.09 -65.76
N ARG A 284 8.99 -11.87 -65.02
CA ARG A 284 10.16 -11.13 -65.49
C ARG A 284 10.94 -11.91 -66.58
N GLU A 285 11.12 -13.21 -66.33
CA GLU A 285 11.77 -14.10 -67.32
C GLU A 285 10.97 -14.17 -68.61
N GLU A 286 9.66 -14.40 -68.54
CA GLU A 286 8.77 -14.37 -69.72
C GLU A 286 8.84 -13.04 -70.49
N LYS A 287 8.90 -11.90 -69.75
CA LYS A 287 9.03 -10.57 -70.36
C LYS A 287 10.37 -10.39 -71.06
N GLU A 288 11.46 -10.90 -70.49
CA GLU A 288 12.79 -10.81 -71.04
C GLU A 288 12.90 -11.66 -72.32
N ASP A 289 12.34 -12.88 -72.30
CA ASP A 289 12.26 -13.74 -73.46
C ASP A 289 11.42 -13.13 -74.60
N ALA A 290 10.29 -12.53 -74.25
CA ALA A 290 9.45 -11.83 -75.24
C ALA A 290 10.18 -10.61 -75.84
N LEU A 291 10.96 -9.86 -75.05
CA LEU A 291 11.78 -8.75 -75.52
C LEU A 291 12.93 -9.20 -76.43
N GLN A 292 13.58 -10.33 -76.11
CA GLN A 292 14.62 -10.91 -76.95
C GLN A 292 14.04 -11.37 -78.33
N THR A 293 12.88 -12.11 -78.25
CA THR A 293 12.19 -12.54 -79.47
C THR A 293 11.75 -11.37 -80.36
N ALA A 294 11.23 -10.28 -79.76
CA ALA A 294 10.85 -9.08 -80.49
C ALA A 294 12.06 -8.37 -81.06
N ALA A 295 13.21 -8.36 -80.38
CA ALA A 295 14.45 -7.80 -80.90
C ALA A 295 15.02 -8.59 -82.10
N MET A 296 14.96 -9.92 -82.02
CA MET A 296 15.33 -10.80 -83.15
C MET A 296 14.43 -10.60 -84.36
N ALA A 297 13.11 -10.61 -84.18
CA ALA A 297 12.16 -10.34 -85.23
C ALA A 297 12.36 -8.96 -85.92
N LYS A 298 12.69 -7.94 -85.08
CA LYS A 298 13.01 -6.59 -85.63
C LYS A 298 14.33 -6.55 -86.46
N LYS A 299 15.27 -7.38 -86.03
CA LYS A 299 16.56 -7.50 -86.80
C LYS A 299 16.30 -8.22 -88.09
N GLU A 300 15.59 -9.33 -88.09
CA GLU A 300 15.21 -10.09 -89.31
C GLU A 300 14.39 -9.20 -90.28
N ALA A 301 13.43 -8.44 -89.77
CA ALA A 301 12.67 -7.50 -90.60
C ALA A 301 13.55 -6.43 -91.24
N LYS A 302 14.54 -5.86 -90.54
CA LYS A 302 15.50 -4.92 -91.12
C LYS A 302 16.39 -5.56 -92.18
N GLU A 303 16.87 -6.78 -91.95
CA GLU A 303 17.65 -7.54 -92.90
C GLU A 303 16.83 -7.86 -94.17
N ALA A 304 15.57 -8.28 -94.01
CA ALA A 304 14.66 -8.51 -95.13
C ALA A 304 14.38 -7.21 -95.94
N GLU A 305 14.21 -6.08 -95.20
CA GLU A 305 14.02 -4.78 -95.87
C GLU A 305 15.27 -4.32 -96.69
N ALA A 306 16.45 -4.55 -96.11
CA ALA A 306 17.74 -4.26 -96.82
C ALA A 306 17.91 -5.13 -98.07
N ILE A 307 17.60 -6.45 -98.00
CA ILE A 307 17.59 -7.39 -99.15
C ILE A 307 16.58 -6.93 -100.23
N LYS A 308 15.40 -6.52 -99.81
CA LYS A 308 14.36 -6.01 -100.71
C LYS A 308 14.85 -4.72 -101.43
N GLU A 309 15.46 -3.80 -100.70
CA GLU A 309 15.99 -2.57 -101.26
C GLU A 309 17.15 -2.84 -102.27
N GLU A 310 18.06 -3.76 -101.92
CA GLU A 310 19.14 -4.19 -102.83
C GLU A 310 18.56 -4.87 -104.06
N SER A 311 17.57 -5.77 -103.88
CA SER A 311 16.87 -6.43 -105.01
C SER A 311 16.17 -5.42 -105.92
N GLN A 312 15.51 -4.40 -105.32
CA GLN A 312 14.90 -3.31 -106.12
C GLN A 312 15.94 -2.50 -106.89
N LYS A 313 17.09 -2.14 -106.27
CA LYS A 313 18.20 -1.43 -106.97
C LYS A 313 18.74 -2.26 -108.12
N LYS A 314 18.94 -3.58 -107.95
CA LYS A 314 19.33 -4.51 -109.00
C LYS A 314 18.33 -4.55 -110.17
N ALA A 315 17.03 -4.64 -109.84
CA ALA A 315 15.94 -4.66 -110.82
C ALA A 315 15.91 -3.32 -111.60
N ASP A 316 16.05 -2.20 -110.91
CA ASP A 316 16.07 -0.87 -111.60
C ASP A 316 17.32 -0.68 -112.46
N SER A 317 18.50 -1.17 -112.03
CA SER A 317 19.69 -1.23 -112.83
C SER A 317 19.56 -2.08 -114.10
N LEU A 318 18.91 -3.28 -113.93
CA LEU A 318 18.64 -4.15 -115.07
C LEU A 318 17.66 -3.52 -116.04
N LYS A 319 16.62 -2.84 -115.63
CA LYS A 319 15.67 -2.09 -116.43
C LYS A 319 16.38 -0.96 -117.24
N ALA A 320 17.28 -0.26 -116.53
CA ALA A 320 18.05 0.76 -117.19
C ALA A 320 18.98 0.19 -118.28
N TYR A 321 19.62 -0.94 -117.96
CA TYR A 321 20.41 -1.69 -118.99
C TYR A 321 19.58 -2.14 -120.18
N ILE A 322 18.42 -2.76 -119.96
CA ILE A 322 17.51 -3.17 -121.03
C ILE A 322 17.13 -1.94 -121.93
N ARG A 323 16.74 -0.82 -121.35
CA ARG A 323 16.39 0.40 -122.08
C ARG A 323 17.53 0.89 -122.95
N THR A 324 18.72 0.82 -122.36
CA THR A 324 19.96 1.23 -123.13
C THR A 324 20.25 0.28 -124.26
N PHE A 325 20.07 -1.03 -124.01
CA PHE A 325 20.21 -2.07 -125.04
C PHE A 325 19.17 -1.91 -126.12
N GLU A 326 17.91 -1.71 -125.79
CA GLU A 326 16.84 -1.44 -126.75
C GLU A 326 17.12 -0.16 -127.62
N ARG A 327 17.62 0.86 -126.99
CA ARG A 327 18.03 2.07 -127.73
C ARG A 327 19.17 1.79 -128.75
N ASN A 328 20.20 1.09 -128.28
CA ASN A 328 21.33 0.71 -129.13
C ASN A 328 20.90 -0.20 -130.31
N VAL A 329 19.97 -1.12 -130.10
CA VAL A 329 19.40 -1.96 -131.15
C VAL A 329 18.60 -1.12 -132.14
N ARG A 330 17.82 -0.13 -131.73
CA ARG A 330 17.08 0.76 -132.63
C ARG A 330 18.07 1.61 -133.49
N GLU A 331 19.10 2.16 -132.77
CA GLU A 331 20.13 2.93 -133.49
C GLU A 331 20.92 2.11 -134.55
N TYR A 332 21.12 0.80 -134.22
CA TYR A 332 21.70 -0.17 -135.16
C TYR A 332 20.78 -0.47 -136.33
N ASP A 333 19.53 -0.67 -136.12
CA ASP A 333 18.54 -0.95 -137.15
C ASP A 333 18.31 0.27 -138.06
N ASP A 334 18.35 1.53 -137.45
CA ASP A 334 18.19 2.74 -138.22
C ASP A 334 19.45 3.04 -139.12
N ALA A 335 20.63 2.58 -138.66
CA ALA A 335 21.89 2.72 -139.40
C ALA A 335 22.02 1.73 -140.57
N LYS A 336 21.12 0.67 -140.66
CA LYS A 336 21.08 -0.31 -141.78
C LYS A 336 20.05 0.03 -142.84
N LYS A 337 19.21 1.05 -142.61
CA LYS A 337 18.32 1.59 -143.65
C LYS A 337 19.02 2.68 -144.50
#